data_4a59addf96aa1316c59e398b650c3d64
#
_entry.id   4a59addf96aa1316c59e398b650c3d64
#
_cell.length_a   1.000
_cell.length_b   1.000
_cell.length_c   1.000
_cell.angle_alpha   90.00
_cell.angle_beta   90.00
_cell.angle_gamma   90.00
#
_symmetry.space_group_name_H-M   'P 1'
#
loop_
_entity.id
_entity.type
_entity.pdbx_description
1 polymer ?
#
loop_
_entity_poly.entity_id
_entity_poly.type
_entity_poly.pdbx_seq_one_letter_code
_entity_poly.pdbx_strand_id
1 'polypeptide(L)'
;VYTVGQINSYIRRMFAEDFLLQELNIKGEVSNCKYHSSGHIYFTLKDMKGTISCVMFAGNRSGLSFRMTEGMQVVVQGTVDVYERDGKNQVYAKRITLDGEGALFERFQRLKEELLERGMFAPEYKKPIPKYIRTLGVVTASTGAAVRDIINITHRRNPYVQILLYPAIVQGEGAADSIVRGIHMLEQQKVDVMIVGRGGGSIEDLWAFNEEKVAQAVFDCEIPIISAVGHETDVTIA
;
A
#
# COMPACT_ATOMS: atom_id res chain seq x y z
N VAL A 1 22.11 -0.32 -50.27
CA VAL A 1 22.92 -0.47 -49.04
C VAL A 1 22.35 0.50 -48.01
N TYR A 2 22.01 0.02 -46.81
CA TYR A 2 21.51 0.85 -45.71
C TYR A 2 22.64 1.13 -44.73
N THR A 3 22.60 2.29 -44.07
CA THR A 3 23.47 2.58 -42.92
C THR A 3 22.92 1.99 -41.63
N VAL A 4 23.77 1.81 -40.60
CA VAL A 4 23.33 1.32 -39.27
C VAL A 4 22.26 2.23 -38.70
N GLY A 5 22.40 3.56 -38.79
CA GLY A 5 21.40 4.52 -38.31
C GLY A 5 20.05 4.38 -39.03
N GLN A 6 20.05 4.15 -40.33
CA GLN A 6 18.80 3.93 -41.08
C GLN A 6 18.05 2.67 -40.63
N ILE A 7 18.79 1.59 -40.32
CA ILE A 7 18.18 0.36 -39.77
C ILE A 7 17.63 0.59 -38.39
N ASN A 8 18.40 1.23 -37.50
CA ASN A 8 17.92 1.52 -36.13
C ASN A 8 16.68 2.43 -36.12
N SER A 9 16.69 3.47 -36.96
CA SER A 9 15.52 4.35 -37.12
C SER A 9 14.30 3.63 -37.72
N TYR A 10 14.52 2.68 -38.62
CA TYR A 10 13.43 1.85 -39.16
C TYR A 10 12.84 0.94 -38.09
N ILE A 11 13.65 0.24 -37.29
CA ILE A 11 13.20 -0.62 -36.21
C ILE A 11 12.44 0.21 -35.15
N ARG A 12 12.96 1.39 -34.78
CA ARG A 12 12.28 2.30 -33.86
C ARG A 12 10.91 2.70 -34.37
N ARG A 13 10.74 2.99 -35.67
CA ARG A 13 9.45 3.31 -36.27
C ARG A 13 8.48 2.14 -36.14
N MET A 14 8.92 0.92 -36.39
CA MET A 14 8.09 -0.27 -36.21
C MET A 14 7.62 -0.41 -34.74
N PHE A 15 8.48 -0.14 -33.77
CA PHE A 15 8.08 -0.15 -32.35
C PHE A 15 7.09 0.97 -32.02
N ALA A 16 7.25 2.15 -32.62
CA ALA A 16 6.35 3.27 -32.41
C ALA A 16 4.94 3.05 -33.02
N GLU A 17 4.84 2.23 -34.05
CA GLU A 17 3.58 1.87 -34.71
C GLU A 17 2.87 0.68 -34.04
N ASP A 18 3.58 -0.10 -33.21
CA ASP A 18 3.03 -1.24 -32.49
C ASP A 18 2.33 -0.78 -31.19
N PHE A 19 0.99 -0.86 -31.20
CA PHE A 19 0.18 -0.41 -30.06
C PHE A 19 0.47 -1.20 -28.77
N LEU A 20 0.88 -2.48 -28.86
CA LEU A 20 1.23 -3.29 -27.70
C LEU A 20 2.47 -2.79 -26.98
N LEU A 21 3.43 -2.21 -27.73
CA LEU A 21 4.66 -1.70 -27.19
C LEU A 21 4.54 -0.27 -26.62
N GLN A 22 3.44 0.42 -26.90
CA GLN A 22 3.19 1.80 -26.45
C GLN A 22 2.62 1.89 -25.04
N GLU A 23 1.90 0.86 -24.59
CA GLU A 23 1.38 0.80 -23.24
C GLU A 23 1.28 -0.64 -22.77
N LEU A 24 2.30 -1.08 -22.04
CA LEU A 24 2.36 -2.45 -21.54
C LEU A 24 2.79 -2.51 -20.08
N ASN A 25 2.42 -3.60 -19.44
CA ASN A 25 2.81 -3.93 -18.08
C ASN A 25 3.78 -5.11 -18.14
N ILE A 26 5.01 -4.90 -17.65
CA ILE A 26 6.06 -5.92 -17.62
C ILE A 26 6.32 -6.30 -16.18
N LYS A 27 6.12 -7.58 -15.86
CA LYS A 27 6.50 -8.15 -14.57
C LYS A 27 7.91 -8.70 -14.62
N GLY A 28 8.68 -8.45 -13.56
CA GLY A 28 10.03 -8.98 -13.44
C GLY A 28 10.69 -8.63 -12.12
N GLU A 29 11.85 -9.25 -11.90
CA GLU A 29 12.70 -8.96 -10.76
C GLU A 29 13.67 -7.81 -11.11
N VAL A 30 13.80 -6.87 -10.19
CA VAL A 30 14.71 -5.73 -10.31
C VAL A 30 16.15 -6.17 -10.11
N SER A 31 17.02 -5.79 -11.04
CA SER A 31 18.47 -5.94 -10.92
C SER A 31 19.18 -4.70 -11.42
N ASN A 32 20.45 -4.50 -11.03
CA ASN A 32 21.28 -3.36 -11.43
C ASN A 32 20.61 -1.99 -11.22
N CYS A 33 19.89 -1.82 -10.10
CA CYS A 33 19.14 -0.59 -9.81
C CYS A 33 20.07 0.55 -9.39
N LYS A 34 20.08 1.64 -10.17
CA LYS A 34 20.91 2.83 -9.94
C LYS A 34 20.07 4.10 -9.95
N TYR A 35 20.11 4.83 -8.85
CA TYR A 35 19.55 6.18 -8.73
C TYR A 35 20.61 7.19 -9.19
N HIS A 36 20.39 7.81 -10.33
CA HIS A 36 21.33 8.78 -10.89
C HIS A 36 21.13 10.17 -10.28
N SER A 37 22.19 10.99 -10.23
CA SER A 37 22.16 12.37 -9.70
C SER A 37 21.19 13.29 -10.43
N SER A 38 20.92 13.03 -11.72
CA SER A 38 19.89 13.73 -12.53
C SER A 38 18.45 13.40 -12.14
N GLY A 39 18.23 12.52 -11.14
CA GLY A 39 16.90 12.07 -10.71
C GLY A 39 16.33 10.89 -11.50
N HIS A 40 16.99 10.46 -12.58
CA HIS A 40 16.58 9.27 -13.33
C HIS A 40 16.95 7.99 -12.58
N ILE A 41 16.15 6.92 -12.77
CA ILE A 41 16.41 5.61 -12.21
C ILE A 41 16.66 4.66 -13.36
N TYR A 42 17.83 4.02 -13.38
CA TYR A 42 18.19 2.99 -14.35
C TYR A 42 18.20 1.65 -13.66
N PHE A 43 17.56 0.67 -14.26
CA PHE A 43 17.50 -0.68 -13.72
C PHE A 43 17.30 -1.70 -14.83
N THR A 44 17.42 -2.96 -14.49
CA THR A 44 17.16 -4.08 -15.39
C THR A 44 16.01 -4.90 -14.80
N LEU A 45 15.00 -5.22 -15.60
CA LEU A 45 14.05 -6.28 -15.27
C LEU A 45 14.58 -7.60 -15.80
N LYS A 46 14.48 -8.64 -14.98
CA LYS A 46 14.82 -10.01 -15.36
C LYS A 46 13.70 -10.98 -14.98
N ASP A 47 13.60 -12.04 -15.75
CA ASP A 47 12.82 -13.23 -15.43
C ASP A 47 13.66 -14.49 -15.71
N MET A 48 13.03 -15.66 -15.68
CA MET A 48 13.72 -16.94 -15.95
C MET A 48 14.27 -17.05 -17.38
N LYS A 49 13.80 -16.24 -18.33
CA LYS A 49 14.09 -16.38 -19.78
C LYS A 49 14.84 -15.21 -20.37
N GLY A 50 14.84 -14.05 -19.73
CA GLY A 50 15.44 -12.87 -20.32
C GLY A 50 15.62 -11.69 -19.38
N THR A 51 16.24 -10.65 -19.94
CA THR A 51 16.46 -9.37 -19.26
C THR A 51 16.13 -8.23 -20.21
N ILE A 52 15.62 -7.12 -19.67
CA ILE A 52 15.40 -5.89 -20.43
C ILE A 52 15.84 -4.68 -19.60
N SER A 53 16.55 -3.75 -20.26
CA SER A 53 16.94 -2.50 -19.62
C SER A 53 15.76 -1.58 -19.46
N CYS A 54 15.68 -0.88 -18.32
CA CYS A 54 14.60 0.03 -17.99
C CYS A 54 15.15 1.38 -17.54
N VAL A 55 14.42 2.44 -17.86
CA VAL A 55 14.66 3.79 -17.32
C VAL A 55 13.37 4.43 -16.87
N MET A 56 13.37 4.98 -15.68
CA MET A 56 12.33 5.91 -15.22
C MET A 56 12.92 7.31 -15.17
N PHE A 57 12.38 8.22 -15.96
CA PHE A 57 12.79 9.61 -15.95
C PHE A 57 12.32 10.34 -14.69
N ALA A 58 13.07 11.37 -14.30
CA ALA A 58 12.76 12.16 -13.09
C ALA A 58 11.32 12.71 -13.07
N GLY A 59 10.77 13.10 -14.22
CA GLY A 59 9.39 13.57 -14.36
C GLY A 59 8.32 12.51 -14.03
N ASN A 60 8.66 11.24 -14.09
CA ASN A 60 7.74 10.13 -13.81
C ASN A 60 7.91 9.58 -12.38
N ARG A 61 8.75 10.19 -11.53
CA ARG A 61 9.01 9.68 -10.18
C ARG A 61 7.78 9.65 -9.25
N SER A 62 6.78 10.46 -9.52
CA SER A 62 5.48 10.37 -8.83
C SER A 62 4.75 9.03 -9.06
N GLY A 63 5.10 8.31 -10.11
CA GLY A 63 4.63 6.95 -10.38
C GLY A 63 5.38 5.84 -9.63
N LEU A 64 6.25 6.20 -8.67
CA LEU A 64 7.00 5.27 -7.81
C LEU A 64 6.80 5.66 -6.35
N SER A 65 6.02 4.87 -5.61
CA SER A 65 5.65 5.12 -4.20
C SER A 65 6.66 4.58 -3.19
N PHE A 66 7.64 3.77 -3.63
CA PHE A 66 8.62 3.10 -2.78
C PHE A 66 10.04 3.24 -3.33
N ARG A 67 11.03 2.88 -2.52
CA ARG A 67 12.42 2.81 -2.97
C ARG A 67 12.72 1.42 -3.53
N MET A 68 12.95 1.33 -4.84
CA MET A 68 13.36 0.07 -5.47
C MET A 68 14.74 -0.38 -4.99
N THR A 69 14.86 -1.68 -4.72
CA THR A 69 16.11 -2.38 -4.44
C THR A 69 16.23 -3.63 -5.31
N GLU A 70 17.44 -4.16 -5.42
CA GLU A 70 17.68 -5.41 -6.15
C GLU A 70 16.90 -6.57 -5.51
N GLY A 71 16.41 -7.47 -6.36
CA GLY A 71 15.63 -8.64 -5.93
C GLY A 71 14.13 -8.40 -5.79
N MET A 72 13.66 -7.15 -5.83
CA MET A 72 12.23 -6.86 -5.76
C MET A 72 11.49 -7.35 -7.01
N GLN A 73 10.33 -7.99 -6.80
CA GLN A 73 9.38 -8.30 -7.86
C GLN A 73 8.49 -7.09 -8.12
N VAL A 74 8.49 -6.58 -9.34
CA VAL A 74 7.73 -5.39 -9.71
C VAL A 74 6.95 -5.58 -11.00
N VAL A 75 5.91 -4.76 -11.18
CA VAL A 75 5.22 -4.55 -12.44
C VAL A 75 5.55 -3.14 -12.92
N VAL A 76 6.14 -3.03 -14.08
CA VAL A 76 6.50 -1.76 -14.73
C VAL A 76 5.52 -1.47 -15.85
N GLN A 77 4.77 -0.40 -15.71
CA GLN A 77 3.93 0.16 -16.77
C GLN A 77 4.75 1.17 -17.57
N GLY A 78 4.78 1.02 -18.88
CA GLY A 78 5.55 1.91 -19.74
C GLY A 78 5.51 1.54 -21.20
N THR A 79 6.46 2.10 -21.95
CA THR A 79 6.62 1.95 -23.40
C THR A 79 7.94 1.24 -23.66
N VAL A 80 7.97 0.32 -24.61
CA VAL A 80 9.23 -0.24 -25.13
C VAL A 80 9.63 0.52 -26.40
N ASP A 81 10.85 1.01 -26.43
CA ASP A 81 11.41 1.69 -27.59
C ASP A 81 12.88 1.29 -27.80
N VAL A 82 13.41 1.61 -28.95
CA VAL A 82 14.82 1.37 -29.31
C VAL A 82 15.64 2.61 -29.03
N TYR A 83 16.66 2.47 -28.18
CA TYR A 83 17.66 3.52 -28.02
C TYR A 83 18.56 3.58 -29.27
N GLU A 84 18.28 4.54 -30.13
CA GLU A 84 18.88 4.62 -31.51
C GLU A 84 20.40 4.56 -31.54
N ARG A 85 21.05 5.16 -30.52
CA ARG A 85 22.51 5.26 -30.45
C ARG A 85 23.18 3.89 -30.36
N ASP A 86 22.59 3.00 -29.55
CA ASP A 86 23.16 1.67 -29.25
C ASP A 86 22.37 0.52 -29.91
N GLY A 87 21.21 0.82 -30.48
CA GLY A 87 20.30 -0.18 -31.06
C GLY A 87 19.67 -1.13 -30.01
N LYS A 88 19.67 -0.75 -28.75
CA LYS A 88 19.16 -1.59 -27.63
C LYS A 88 17.69 -1.30 -27.34
N ASN A 89 16.94 -2.36 -27.12
CA ASN A 89 15.58 -2.24 -26.63
C ASN A 89 15.59 -1.79 -25.17
N GLN A 90 14.73 -0.83 -24.84
CA GLN A 90 14.63 -0.27 -23.49
C GLN A 90 13.19 0.02 -23.13
N VAL A 91 12.84 -0.23 -21.85
CA VAL A 91 11.55 0.15 -21.28
C VAL A 91 11.65 1.55 -20.70
N TYR A 92 10.77 2.42 -21.13
CA TYR A 92 10.58 3.76 -20.56
C TYR A 92 9.43 3.68 -19.55
N ALA A 93 9.78 3.54 -18.27
CA ALA A 93 8.82 3.35 -17.21
C ALA A 93 8.06 4.64 -16.88
N LYS A 94 6.74 4.57 -16.86
CA LYS A 94 5.83 5.63 -16.41
C LYS A 94 5.41 5.42 -14.96
N ARG A 95 5.12 4.16 -14.59
CA ARG A 95 4.71 3.74 -13.26
C ARG A 95 5.37 2.41 -12.91
N ILE A 96 5.69 2.24 -11.63
CA ILE A 96 6.25 0.99 -11.11
C ILE A 96 5.50 0.66 -9.82
N THR A 97 4.97 -0.55 -9.72
CA THR A 97 4.28 -1.08 -8.54
C THR A 97 4.93 -2.38 -8.11
N LEU A 98 4.81 -2.74 -6.83
CA LEU A 98 5.21 -4.07 -6.38
C LEU A 98 4.30 -5.13 -7.00
N ASP A 99 4.86 -6.30 -7.26
CA ASP A 99 4.07 -7.43 -7.75
C ASP A 99 3.06 -7.86 -6.67
N GLY A 100 1.79 -7.87 -7.01
CA GLY A 100 0.68 -8.10 -6.06
C GLY A 100 -0.03 -6.84 -5.60
N GLU A 101 0.62 -5.67 -5.54
CA GLU A 101 -0.04 -4.41 -5.15
C GLU A 101 -1.22 -4.05 -6.05
N GLY A 102 -1.11 -4.29 -7.35
CA GLY A 102 -2.20 -4.01 -8.30
C GLY A 102 -3.47 -4.80 -7.99
N ALA A 103 -3.34 -6.10 -7.72
CA ALA A 103 -4.46 -6.95 -7.36
C ALA A 103 -5.07 -6.58 -6.01
N LEU A 104 -4.23 -6.23 -5.03
CA LEU A 104 -4.68 -5.75 -3.73
C LEU A 104 -5.40 -4.41 -3.85
N PHE A 105 -4.89 -3.50 -4.68
CA PHE A 105 -5.53 -2.20 -4.92
C PHE A 105 -6.90 -2.35 -5.60
N GLU A 106 -7.03 -3.20 -6.62
CA GLU A 106 -8.32 -3.49 -7.26
C GLU A 106 -9.32 -4.09 -6.27
N ARG A 107 -8.85 -5.02 -5.42
CA ARG A 107 -9.67 -5.62 -4.38
C ARG A 107 -10.12 -4.60 -3.33
N PHE A 108 -9.22 -3.68 -2.93
CA PHE A 108 -9.55 -2.56 -2.05
C PHE A 108 -10.62 -1.65 -2.65
N GLN A 109 -10.47 -1.25 -3.91
CA GLN A 109 -11.42 -0.37 -4.58
C GLN A 109 -12.81 -1.02 -4.70
N ARG A 110 -12.86 -2.28 -5.11
CA ARG A 110 -14.11 -3.04 -5.19
C ARG A 110 -14.83 -3.09 -3.84
N LEU A 111 -14.12 -3.51 -2.80
CA LEU A 111 -14.73 -3.58 -1.46
C LEU A 111 -15.17 -2.20 -0.96
N LYS A 112 -14.40 -1.15 -1.22
CA LYS A 112 -14.76 0.21 -0.87
C LYS A 112 -16.06 0.65 -1.55
N GLU A 113 -16.23 0.36 -2.85
CA GLU A 113 -17.44 0.65 -3.61
C GLU A 113 -18.64 -0.13 -3.07
N GLU A 114 -18.50 -1.43 -2.84
CA GLU A 114 -19.54 -2.28 -2.25
C GLU A 114 -20.02 -1.78 -0.87
N LEU A 115 -19.08 -1.40 0.01
CA LEU A 115 -19.42 -0.87 1.34
C LEU A 115 -20.04 0.53 1.27
N LEU A 116 -19.63 1.35 0.27
CA LEU A 116 -20.22 2.66 0.03
C LEU A 116 -21.68 2.53 -0.46
N GLU A 117 -21.96 1.61 -1.40
CA GLU A 117 -23.32 1.31 -1.86
C GLU A 117 -24.21 0.79 -0.73
N ARG A 118 -23.67 0.02 0.21
CA ARG A 118 -24.35 -0.43 1.43
C ARG A 118 -24.54 0.69 2.46
N GLY A 119 -24.01 1.90 2.20
CA GLY A 119 -24.14 3.07 3.09
C GLY A 119 -23.31 3.02 4.37
N MET A 120 -22.36 2.08 4.51
CA MET A 120 -21.61 1.87 5.76
C MET A 120 -20.70 3.04 6.13
N PHE A 121 -20.35 3.91 5.19
CA PHE A 121 -19.55 5.11 5.47
C PHE A 121 -20.37 6.37 5.76
N ALA A 122 -21.69 6.27 5.79
CA ALA A 122 -22.56 7.41 6.00
C ALA A 122 -22.33 8.06 7.38
N PRO A 123 -22.33 9.40 7.44
CA PRO A 123 -22.01 10.13 8.68
C PRO A 123 -22.93 9.82 9.87
N GLU A 124 -24.19 9.43 9.60
CA GLU A 124 -25.18 9.07 10.62
C GLU A 124 -24.80 7.84 11.46
N TYR A 125 -23.94 6.96 10.91
CA TYR A 125 -23.43 5.80 11.66
C TYR A 125 -22.16 6.11 12.47
N LYS A 126 -21.56 7.30 12.27
CA LYS A 126 -20.38 7.71 13.03
C LYS A 126 -20.75 8.06 14.47
N LYS A 127 -20.17 7.33 15.41
CA LYS A 127 -20.43 7.55 16.83
C LYS A 127 -19.61 8.73 17.37
N PRO A 128 -20.19 9.64 18.16
CA PRO A 128 -19.46 10.76 18.74
C PRO A 128 -18.42 10.25 19.75
N ILE A 129 -17.22 10.79 19.69
CA ILE A 129 -16.17 10.48 20.67
C ILE A 129 -16.51 11.21 21.98
N PRO A 130 -16.55 10.52 23.14
CA PRO A 130 -16.81 11.14 24.42
C PRO A 130 -15.77 12.20 24.78
N LYS A 131 -16.20 13.34 25.31
CA LYS A 131 -15.29 14.42 25.74
C LYS A 131 -14.39 13.99 26.90
N TYR A 132 -14.89 13.16 27.79
CA TYR A 132 -14.17 12.61 28.94
C TYR A 132 -14.33 11.11 28.95
N ILE A 133 -13.22 10.40 29.09
CA ILE A 133 -13.17 8.94 29.15
C ILE A 133 -12.47 8.51 30.44
N ARG A 134 -12.83 7.34 30.95
CA ARG A 134 -12.17 6.64 32.05
C ARG A 134 -11.43 5.42 31.56
N THR A 135 -11.96 4.76 30.54
CA THR A 135 -11.41 3.53 29.98
C THR A 135 -11.19 3.68 28.49
N LEU A 136 -9.96 3.42 28.06
CA LEU A 136 -9.54 3.39 26.67
C LEU A 136 -9.24 1.95 26.26
N GLY A 137 -10.02 1.39 25.34
CA GLY A 137 -9.71 0.12 24.70
C GLY A 137 -8.65 0.31 23.63
N VAL A 138 -7.72 -0.62 23.51
CA VAL A 138 -6.68 -0.59 22.47
C VAL A 138 -6.53 -1.97 21.84
N VAL A 139 -6.80 -2.08 20.54
CA VAL A 139 -6.59 -3.29 19.75
C VAL A 139 -5.37 -3.05 18.86
N THR A 140 -4.23 -3.58 19.25
CA THR A 140 -2.96 -3.47 18.51
C THR A 140 -1.99 -4.57 18.93
N ALA A 141 -0.82 -4.64 18.29
CA ALA A 141 0.23 -5.57 18.72
C ALA A 141 0.69 -5.27 20.16
N SER A 142 0.99 -6.31 20.93
CA SER A 142 1.46 -6.19 22.33
C SER A 142 2.81 -5.47 22.45
N THR A 143 3.58 -5.44 21.36
CA THR A 143 4.92 -4.84 21.28
C THR A 143 5.01 -3.90 20.09
N GLY A 144 5.93 -2.94 20.13
CA GLY A 144 6.16 -2.02 19.04
C GLY A 144 6.03 -0.55 19.43
N ALA A 145 6.17 0.33 18.44
CA ALA A 145 6.11 1.78 18.65
C ALA A 145 4.66 2.23 18.95
N ALA A 146 3.69 1.76 18.17
CA ALA A 146 2.30 2.21 18.26
C ALA A 146 1.71 2.06 19.68
N VAL A 147 1.84 0.89 20.30
CA VAL A 147 1.32 0.67 21.67
C VAL A 147 2.03 1.55 22.70
N ARG A 148 3.35 1.74 22.56
CA ARG A 148 4.13 2.62 23.46
C ARG A 148 3.71 4.07 23.32
N ASP A 149 3.50 4.54 22.10
CA ASP A 149 3.06 5.91 21.83
C ASP A 149 1.66 6.16 22.40
N ILE A 150 0.72 5.23 22.20
CA ILE A 150 -0.62 5.33 22.79
C ILE A 150 -0.53 5.43 24.31
N ILE A 151 0.23 4.56 24.97
CA ILE A 151 0.40 4.57 26.42
C ILE A 151 1.05 5.88 26.88
N ASN A 152 2.17 6.29 26.29
CA ASN A 152 2.91 7.48 26.68
C ASN A 152 2.10 8.76 26.48
N ILE A 153 1.39 8.89 25.35
CA ILE A 153 0.57 10.06 25.06
C ILE A 153 -0.63 10.12 26.01
N THR A 154 -1.31 8.98 26.23
CA THR A 154 -2.45 8.91 27.15
C THR A 154 -2.04 9.30 28.57
N HIS A 155 -0.98 8.71 29.11
CA HIS A 155 -0.48 9.03 30.46
C HIS A 155 -0.03 10.49 30.60
N ARG A 156 0.63 11.03 29.58
CA ARG A 156 1.05 12.44 29.58
C ARG A 156 -0.13 13.41 29.59
N ARG A 157 -1.22 13.05 28.89
CA ARG A 157 -2.42 13.91 28.75
C ARG A 157 -3.39 13.75 29.92
N ASN A 158 -3.62 12.52 30.34
CA ASN A 158 -4.50 12.21 31.48
C ASN A 158 -4.06 10.86 32.11
N PRO A 159 -3.30 10.90 33.22
CA PRO A 159 -2.81 9.68 33.88
C PRO A 159 -3.91 8.84 34.56
N TYR A 160 -5.14 9.36 34.65
CA TYR A 160 -6.27 8.66 35.29
C TYR A 160 -7.05 7.79 34.29
N VAL A 161 -6.72 7.83 33.00
CA VAL A 161 -7.37 6.94 32.01
C VAL A 161 -6.77 5.53 32.13
N GLN A 162 -7.64 4.58 32.37
CA GLN A 162 -7.29 3.16 32.37
C GLN A 162 -7.21 2.67 30.90
N ILE A 163 -6.09 2.05 30.53
CA ILE A 163 -5.91 1.44 29.20
C ILE A 163 -6.15 -0.06 29.31
N LEU A 164 -7.09 -0.57 28.51
CA LEU A 164 -7.34 -2.00 28.33
C LEU A 164 -6.78 -2.41 26.95
N LEU A 165 -5.65 -3.12 26.97
CA LEU A 165 -5.00 -3.60 25.75
C LEU A 165 -5.48 -5.01 25.41
N TYR A 166 -6.02 -5.19 24.21
CA TYR A 166 -6.16 -6.50 23.57
C TYR A 166 -4.95 -6.71 22.64
N PRO A 167 -4.06 -7.68 22.93
CA PRO A 167 -2.89 -7.96 22.12
C PRO A 167 -3.30 -8.69 20.84
N ALA A 168 -3.46 -7.95 19.74
CA ALA A 168 -3.89 -8.49 18.46
C ALA A 168 -2.71 -8.80 17.54
N ILE A 169 -2.88 -9.82 16.69
CA ILE A 169 -2.08 -9.97 15.48
C ILE A 169 -2.62 -8.93 14.50
N VAL A 170 -1.77 -8.01 14.03
CA VAL A 170 -2.18 -6.87 13.19
C VAL A 170 -1.61 -6.92 11.77
N GLN A 171 -0.93 -8.01 11.40
CA GLN A 171 -0.41 -8.26 10.06
C GLN A 171 -0.28 -9.76 9.81
N GLY A 172 -0.30 -10.17 8.54
CA GLY A 172 -0.17 -11.56 8.12
C GLY A 172 -1.44 -12.38 8.33
N GLU A 173 -1.28 -13.69 8.24
CA GLU A 173 -2.39 -14.63 8.32
C GLU A 173 -3.07 -14.58 9.71
N GLY A 174 -4.40 -14.60 9.73
CA GLY A 174 -5.20 -14.52 10.96
C GLY A 174 -5.31 -13.15 11.61
N ALA A 175 -4.68 -12.11 11.05
CA ALA A 175 -4.71 -10.76 11.61
C ALA A 175 -6.12 -10.19 11.67
N ALA A 176 -6.89 -10.28 10.59
CA ALA A 176 -8.25 -9.77 10.56
C ALA A 176 -9.15 -10.43 11.63
N ASP A 177 -9.07 -11.75 11.80
CA ASP A 177 -9.82 -12.46 12.85
C ASP A 177 -9.36 -12.08 14.26
N SER A 178 -8.07 -11.80 14.45
CA SER A 178 -7.54 -11.33 15.71
C SER A 178 -8.06 -9.93 16.06
N ILE A 179 -8.11 -9.02 15.07
CA ILE A 179 -8.64 -7.66 15.22
C ILE A 179 -10.13 -7.71 15.59
N VAL A 180 -10.93 -8.49 14.84
CA VAL A 180 -12.37 -8.66 15.09
C VAL A 180 -12.61 -9.16 16.52
N ARG A 181 -11.89 -10.21 16.95
CA ARG A 181 -11.98 -10.70 18.35
C ARG A 181 -11.62 -9.62 19.35
N GLY A 182 -10.60 -8.81 19.07
CA GLY A 182 -10.20 -7.70 19.93
C GLY A 182 -11.30 -6.66 20.11
N ILE A 183 -11.95 -6.27 19.01
CA ILE A 183 -13.08 -5.32 19.03
C ILE A 183 -14.21 -5.87 19.91
N HIS A 184 -14.66 -7.11 19.66
CA HIS A 184 -15.75 -7.70 20.44
C HIS A 184 -15.40 -7.89 21.92
N MET A 185 -14.16 -8.30 22.23
CA MET A 185 -13.74 -8.47 23.63
C MET A 185 -13.75 -7.15 24.40
N LEU A 186 -13.26 -6.07 23.80
CA LEU A 186 -13.26 -4.74 24.44
C LEU A 186 -14.65 -4.12 24.50
N GLU A 187 -15.50 -4.41 23.54
CA GLU A 187 -16.92 -4.02 23.58
C GLU A 187 -17.66 -4.63 24.79
N GLN A 188 -17.43 -5.93 25.04
CA GLN A 188 -17.98 -6.62 26.23
C GLN A 188 -17.48 -6.01 27.54
N GLN A 189 -16.26 -5.46 27.56
CA GLN A 189 -15.71 -4.73 28.72
C GLN A 189 -16.30 -3.32 28.89
N LYS A 190 -17.15 -2.86 27.96
CA LYS A 190 -17.82 -1.56 27.98
C LYS A 190 -16.84 -0.39 28.15
N VAL A 191 -15.72 -0.42 27.39
CA VAL A 191 -14.78 0.71 27.35
C VAL A 191 -15.46 1.95 26.77
N ASP A 192 -14.99 3.14 27.10
CA ASP A 192 -15.62 4.39 26.65
C ASP A 192 -15.34 4.71 25.17
N VAL A 193 -14.17 4.33 24.71
CA VAL A 193 -13.71 4.49 23.31
C VAL A 193 -12.63 3.46 23.02
N MET A 194 -12.51 3.06 21.75
CA MET A 194 -11.45 2.17 21.31
C MET A 194 -10.50 2.85 20.32
N ILE A 195 -9.22 2.48 20.36
CA ILE A 195 -8.26 2.69 19.29
C ILE A 195 -7.97 1.32 18.67
N VAL A 196 -8.19 1.20 17.36
CA VAL A 196 -7.90 -0.02 16.60
C VAL A 196 -6.88 0.35 15.54
N GLY A 197 -5.70 -0.27 15.56
CA GLY A 197 -4.70 0.12 14.59
C GLY A 197 -3.33 -0.51 14.75
N ARG A 198 -2.42 -0.03 13.90
CA ARG A 198 -1.00 -0.37 13.89
C ARG A 198 -0.18 0.78 13.29
N GLY A 199 1.12 0.76 13.50
CA GLY A 199 2.05 1.65 12.80
C GLY A 199 2.10 1.39 11.29
N GLY A 200 2.82 2.23 10.56
CA GLY A 200 2.97 2.12 9.10
C GLY A 200 3.56 0.79 8.62
N GLY A 201 3.46 0.56 7.33
CA GLY A 201 3.93 -0.64 6.65
C GLY A 201 3.55 -0.61 5.17
N SER A 202 3.82 -1.69 4.45
CA SER A 202 3.35 -1.86 3.07
C SER A 202 1.84 -2.11 3.02
N ILE A 203 1.24 -2.03 1.84
CA ILE A 203 -0.20 -2.30 1.67
C ILE A 203 -0.55 -3.73 2.12
N GLU A 204 0.35 -4.69 1.94
CA GLU A 204 0.19 -6.06 2.40
C GLU A 204 0.15 -6.13 3.94
N ASP A 205 1.01 -5.36 4.60
CA ASP A 205 1.05 -5.28 6.06
C ASP A 205 -0.23 -4.69 6.66
N LEU A 206 -0.83 -3.74 5.95
CA LEU A 206 -2.07 -3.06 6.36
C LEU A 206 -3.32 -3.80 5.90
N TRP A 207 -3.17 -4.87 5.09
CA TRP A 207 -4.27 -5.51 4.39
C TRP A 207 -5.38 -6.02 5.30
N ALA A 208 -5.05 -6.50 6.49
CA ALA A 208 -6.05 -6.97 7.46
C ALA A 208 -7.14 -5.93 7.77
N PHE A 209 -6.80 -4.63 7.72
CA PHE A 209 -7.74 -3.52 7.93
C PHE A 209 -8.57 -3.18 6.68
N ASN A 210 -8.29 -3.84 5.55
CA ASN A 210 -9.05 -3.78 4.30
C ASN A 210 -9.92 -5.03 4.10
N GLU A 211 -10.10 -5.87 5.11
CA GLU A 211 -10.99 -7.01 5.03
C GLU A 211 -12.41 -6.65 5.48
N GLU A 212 -13.42 -7.15 4.73
CA GLU A 212 -14.83 -6.87 4.99
C GLU A 212 -15.24 -7.18 6.43
N LYS A 213 -14.76 -8.30 6.98
CA LYS A 213 -15.08 -8.68 8.37
C LYS A 213 -14.57 -7.68 9.42
N VAL A 214 -13.47 -6.98 9.17
CA VAL A 214 -12.98 -5.92 10.06
C VAL A 214 -13.83 -4.66 9.90
N ALA A 215 -14.16 -4.27 8.66
CA ALA A 215 -15.09 -3.17 8.40
C ALA A 215 -16.45 -3.41 9.06
N GLN A 216 -16.98 -4.62 8.94
CA GLN A 216 -18.24 -5.01 9.58
C GLN A 216 -18.16 -4.93 11.11
N ALA A 217 -17.10 -5.46 11.72
CA ALA A 217 -16.92 -5.40 13.17
C ALA A 217 -16.79 -3.96 13.69
N VAL A 218 -16.15 -3.07 12.93
CA VAL A 218 -16.08 -1.62 13.25
C VAL A 218 -17.46 -0.99 13.14
N PHE A 219 -18.22 -1.33 12.10
CA PHE A 219 -19.57 -0.79 11.86
C PHE A 219 -20.57 -1.21 12.96
N ASP A 220 -20.58 -2.50 13.31
CA ASP A 220 -21.53 -3.08 14.27
C ASP A 220 -21.21 -2.71 15.73
N CYS A 221 -19.93 -2.42 16.05
CA CYS A 221 -19.52 -2.10 17.41
C CYS A 221 -20.28 -0.88 17.97
N GLU A 222 -20.90 -1.00 19.14
CA GLU A 222 -21.65 0.09 19.78
C GLU A 222 -20.74 1.19 20.36
N ILE A 223 -19.47 0.88 20.63
CA ILE A 223 -18.47 1.80 21.19
C ILE A 223 -17.81 2.59 20.06
N PRO A 224 -17.56 3.91 20.22
CA PRO A 224 -16.81 4.69 19.26
C PRO A 224 -15.41 4.11 19.02
N ILE A 225 -15.05 3.91 17.75
CA ILE A 225 -13.73 3.40 17.35
C ILE A 225 -12.97 4.50 16.61
N ILE A 226 -11.70 4.67 16.99
CA ILE A 226 -10.73 5.49 16.30
C ILE A 226 -9.82 4.54 15.51
N SER A 227 -9.89 4.59 14.20
CA SER A 227 -8.94 3.89 13.34
C SER A 227 -7.59 4.62 13.36
N ALA A 228 -6.54 3.90 13.71
CA ALA A 228 -5.16 4.41 13.78
C ALA A 228 -4.23 3.47 13.00
N VAL A 229 -4.42 3.41 11.68
CA VAL A 229 -3.74 2.48 10.77
C VAL A 229 -2.80 3.23 9.86
N GLY A 230 -1.51 2.89 9.90
CA GLY A 230 -0.50 3.48 9.04
C GLY A 230 -0.10 4.91 9.41
N HIS A 231 0.35 5.67 8.41
CA HIS A 231 0.71 7.08 8.50
C HIS A 231 -0.37 7.95 7.85
N GLU A 232 -0.19 9.28 7.84
CA GLU A 232 -1.16 10.25 7.28
C GLU A 232 -1.52 10.00 5.81
N THR A 233 -0.64 9.36 5.05
CA THR A 233 -0.85 9.04 3.63
C THR A 233 -1.53 7.70 3.40
N ASP A 234 -1.62 6.85 4.41
CA ASP A 234 -2.19 5.52 4.30
C ASP A 234 -3.71 5.59 4.50
N VAL A 235 -4.45 4.95 3.60
CA VAL A 235 -5.92 4.89 3.67
C VAL A 235 -6.34 3.43 3.69
N THR A 236 -7.11 3.06 4.71
CA THR A 236 -7.72 1.73 4.84
C THR A 236 -9.25 1.84 4.88
N ILE A 237 -9.93 0.70 4.77
CA ILE A 237 -11.40 0.64 4.84
C ILE A 237 -11.89 0.83 6.28
N ALA A 238 -11.15 0.29 7.24
CA ALA A 238 -11.49 0.40 8.67
C ALA A 238 -11.09 1.73 9.29
#